data_72b09dc7f8c236c2ae255ff61e116332
#
_entry.id   72b09dc7f8c236c2ae255ff61e116332
#
_cell.length_a   1.000
_cell.length_b   1.000
_cell.length_c   1.000
_cell.angle_alpha   90.00
_cell.angle_beta   90.00
_cell.angle_gamma   90.00
#
_symmetry.space_group_name_H-M   'P 1'
#
loop_
_entity.id
_entity.type
_entity.pdbx_description
1 polymer ?
#
loop_
_entity_poly.entity_id
_entity_poly.type
_entity_poly.pdbx_seq_one_letter_code
_entity_poly.pdbx_strand_id
1 'polypeptide(L)'
;HMALALSLALALAACGGKEEKYTTGDVQAMVDAGAFSEELEELDGDTAFLLYKLADYGLDEGDVKKCAVLRSAGATCEEAAVLVLSGNEQAKRAAEGLYTYLNDQIKANENYRPAEIPKLKEAYLSIKDNTVLMVVANDPEAAKAAVEGEPSFTSPEGTDTAS
;
A
#
# COMPACT_ATOMS: atom_id res chain seq x y z
N HIS A 1 41.87 42.50 -3.40
CA HIS A 1 40.44 42.73 -3.24
C HIS A 1 39.75 41.37 -3.35
N MET A 2 39.28 40.93 -2.20
CA MET A 2 38.62 39.67 -2.06
C MET A 2 37.21 39.79 -2.53
N ALA A 3 36.92 39.13 -3.58
CA ALA A 3 35.52 38.89 -3.95
C ALA A 3 35.05 37.71 -3.14
N LEU A 4 34.24 37.99 -2.19
CA LEU A 4 33.55 36.97 -1.42
C LEU A 4 32.45 36.43 -2.30
N ALA A 5 32.71 35.30 -2.91
CA ALA A 5 31.70 34.57 -3.58
C ALA A 5 30.84 33.93 -2.49
N LEU A 6 29.75 34.57 -2.21
CA LEU A 6 28.73 34.00 -1.37
C LEU A 6 28.08 32.92 -2.18
N SER A 7 28.54 31.72 -2.01
CA SER A 7 27.84 30.57 -2.50
C SER A 7 26.57 30.44 -1.70
N LEU A 8 25.54 31.02 -2.22
CA LEU A 8 24.22 30.75 -1.72
C LEU A 8 23.93 29.27 -2.07
N ALA A 9 24.29 28.42 -1.18
CA ALA A 9 23.76 27.08 -1.23
C ALA A 9 22.26 27.23 -1.04
N LEU A 10 21.59 27.27 -2.14
CA LEU A 10 20.17 27.05 -2.12
C LEU A 10 20.04 25.61 -1.67
N ALA A 11 19.89 25.44 -0.39
CA ALA A 11 19.28 24.27 0.11
C ALA A 11 17.86 24.36 -0.43
N LEU A 12 17.67 23.83 -1.58
CA LEU A 12 16.34 23.46 -1.98
C LEU A 12 15.92 22.47 -0.95
N ALA A 13 15.28 22.98 0.05
CA ALA A 13 14.47 22.14 0.86
C ALA A 13 13.46 21.56 -0.12
N ALA A 14 13.77 20.42 -0.58
CA ALA A 14 12.87 19.69 -1.45
C ALA A 14 11.71 19.18 -0.64
N CYS A 15 11.38 19.88 0.40
CA CYS A 15 10.26 19.49 1.20
C CYS A 15 8.99 19.50 0.40
N GLY A 16 8.92 20.35 -0.60
CA GLY A 16 7.76 20.33 -1.47
C GLY A 16 7.78 19.24 -2.47
N GLY A 17 8.91 18.59 -2.65
CA GLY A 17 9.01 17.52 -3.62
C GLY A 17 8.85 16.15 -3.03
N LYS A 18 8.42 16.07 -1.78
CA LYS A 18 8.21 14.79 -1.16
C LYS A 18 7.19 14.01 -1.94
N GLU A 19 7.60 12.83 -2.36
CA GLU A 19 6.69 11.98 -3.10
C GLU A 19 5.61 11.47 -2.17
N GLU A 20 4.39 11.75 -2.54
CA GLU A 20 3.26 11.34 -1.74
C GLU A 20 2.57 10.11 -2.30
N LYS A 21 3.19 9.45 -3.25
CA LYS A 21 2.56 8.32 -3.91
C LYS A 21 3.17 7.02 -3.45
N TYR A 22 2.36 5.98 -3.52
CA TYR A 22 2.91 4.65 -3.36
C TYR A 22 3.61 4.23 -4.65
N THR A 23 4.56 3.33 -4.52
CA THR A 23 5.29 2.79 -5.68
C THR A 23 5.20 1.27 -5.67
N THR A 24 5.43 0.67 -6.82
CA THR A 24 5.44 -0.80 -6.90
C THR A 24 6.53 -1.40 -6.03
N GLY A 25 7.61 -0.65 -5.76
CA GLY A 25 8.67 -1.11 -4.86
C GLY A 25 8.22 -1.23 -3.40
N ASP A 26 7.14 -0.57 -3.03
CA ASP A 26 6.64 -0.65 -1.66
C ASP A 26 6.21 -2.07 -1.29
N VAL A 27 5.76 -2.85 -2.26
CA VAL A 27 5.38 -4.24 -2.00
C VAL A 27 6.60 -5.04 -1.56
N GLN A 28 7.72 -4.89 -2.26
CA GLN A 28 8.94 -5.59 -1.87
C GLN A 28 9.47 -5.07 -0.54
N ALA A 29 9.32 -3.78 -0.28
CA ALA A 29 9.74 -3.20 1.00
C ALA A 29 9.01 -3.86 2.17
N MET A 30 7.71 -4.14 2.00
CA MET A 30 6.95 -4.83 3.04
C MET A 30 7.43 -6.28 3.23
N VAL A 31 7.76 -6.96 2.14
CA VAL A 31 8.31 -8.31 2.21
C VAL A 31 9.65 -8.28 2.97
N ASP A 32 10.51 -7.34 2.62
CA ASP A 32 11.83 -7.24 3.23
C ASP A 32 11.75 -6.88 4.71
N ALA A 33 10.69 -6.20 5.10
CA ALA A 33 10.46 -5.84 6.50
C ALA A 33 9.89 -7.00 7.33
N GLY A 34 9.64 -8.15 6.70
CA GLY A 34 9.13 -9.32 7.42
C GLY A 34 7.65 -9.24 7.75
N ALA A 35 6.89 -8.50 6.98
CA ALA A 35 5.47 -8.30 7.25
C ALA A 35 4.62 -9.56 7.05
N PHE A 36 5.11 -10.53 6.29
CA PHE A 36 4.34 -11.70 5.93
C PHE A 36 4.90 -12.97 6.57
N SER A 37 4.01 -13.93 6.83
CA SER A 37 4.40 -15.18 7.49
C SER A 37 4.86 -16.25 6.51
N GLU A 38 4.73 -15.98 5.21
CA GLU A 38 5.08 -16.93 4.17
C GLU A 38 5.55 -16.17 2.93
N GLU A 39 6.10 -16.90 2.00
CA GLU A 39 6.46 -16.34 0.70
C GLU A 39 5.17 -16.19 -0.12
N LEU A 40 4.95 -15.01 -0.67
CA LEU A 40 3.77 -14.72 -1.47
C LEU A 40 4.11 -14.84 -2.95
N GLU A 41 3.10 -15.16 -3.75
CA GLU A 41 3.27 -15.30 -5.19
C GLU A 41 2.85 -14.04 -5.92
N GLU A 42 3.58 -13.72 -6.97
CA GLU A 42 3.28 -12.55 -7.78
C GLU A 42 2.11 -12.82 -8.72
N LEU A 43 1.20 -11.87 -8.82
CA LEU A 43 0.14 -11.89 -9.81
C LEU A 43 0.43 -10.83 -10.87
N ASP A 44 0.15 -11.16 -12.12
CA ASP A 44 0.29 -10.16 -13.18
C ASP A 44 -0.90 -9.19 -13.15
N GLY A 45 -0.77 -8.11 -13.94
CA GLY A 45 -1.77 -7.05 -13.93
C GLY A 45 -3.14 -7.50 -14.39
N ASP A 46 -3.19 -8.38 -15.39
CA ASP A 46 -4.47 -8.85 -15.91
C ASP A 46 -5.19 -9.71 -14.87
N THR A 47 -4.45 -10.55 -14.18
CA THR A 47 -5.01 -11.39 -13.12
C THR A 47 -5.50 -10.52 -11.97
N ALA A 48 -4.72 -9.52 -11.59
CA ALA A 48 -5.11 -8.62 -10.51
C ALA A 48 -6.36 -7.82 -10.88
N PHE A 49 -6.44 -7.34 -12.12
CA PHE A 49 -7.59 -6.59 -12.59
C PHE A 49 -8.88 -7.43 -12.44
N LEU A 50 -8.81 -8.70 -12.81
CA LEU A 50 -9.96 -9.59 -12.69
C LEU A 50 -10.24 -9.95 -11.23
N LEU A 51 -9.20 -10.23 -10.45
CA LEU A 51 -9.36 -10.60 -9.05
C LEU A 51 -10.08 -9.52 -8.27
N TYR A 52 -9.71 -8.27 -8.49
CA TYR A 52 -10.29 -7.15 -7.76
C TYR A 52 -11.55 -6.61 -8.44
N LYS A 53 -11.97 -7.24 -9.54
CA LYS A 53 -13.19 -6.87 -10.28
C LYS A 53 -13.23 -5.39 -10.64
N LEU A 54 -12.10 -4.87 -11.07
CA LEU A 54 -11.98 -3.43 -11.31
C LEU A 54 -12.91 -2.92 -12.41
N ALA A 55 -13.29 -3.77 -13.35
CA ALA A 55 -14.24 -3.39 -14.39
C ALA A 55 -15.60 -2.99 -13.79
N ASP A 56 -15.98 -3.62 -12.67
CA ASP A 56 -17.27 -3.32 -12.03
C ASP A 56 -17.27 -1.92 -11.41
N TYR A 57 -16.11 -1.31 -11.27
CA TYR A 57 -15.96 0.02 -10.70
C TYR A 57 -15.65 1.07 -11.77
N GLY A 58 -15.93 0.72 -13.03
CA GLY A 58 -15.79 1.66 -14.13
C GLY A 58 -14.37 1.85 -14.64
N LEU A 59 -13.49 0.91 -14.33
CA LEU A 59 -12.11 0.96 -14.82
C LEU A 59 -11.94 0.01 -15.99
N ASP A 60 -11.05 0.35 -16.90
CA ASP A 60 -10.59 -0.60 -17.90
C ASP A 60 -9.11 -0.92 -17.64
N GLU A 61 -8.60 -1.90 -18.37
CA GLU A 61 -7.22 -2.34 -18.13
C GLU A 61 -6.20 -1.23 -18.36
N GLY A 62 -6.50 -0.33 -19.26
CA GLY A 62 -5.62 0.80 -19.55
C GLY A 62 -5.53 1.80 -18.41
N ASP A 63 -6.46 1.75 -17.46
CA ASP A 63 -6.41 2.64 -16.30
C ASP A 63 -5.37 2.20 -15.29
N VAL A 64 -4.95 0.95 -15.30
CA VAL A 64 -3.89 0.46 -14.43
C VAL A 64 -2.57 0.62 -15.15
N LYS A 65 -1.81 1.64 -14.77
CA LYS A 65 -0.55 1.98 -15.44
C LYS A 65 0.60 1.09 -15.00
N LYS A 66 0.62 0.75 -13.73
CA LYS A 66 1.60 -0.17 -13.12
C LYS A 66 0.93 -0.84 -11.95
N CYS A 67 1.37 -2.02 -11.62
CA CYS A 67 0.94 -2.65 -10.38
C CYS A 67 2.00 -3.64 -9.91
N ALA A 68 1.98 -3.89 -8.62
CA ALA A 68 2.71 -4.99 -8.02
C ALA A 68 1.74 -5.66 -7.06
N VAL A 69 1.48 -6.93 -7.25
CA VAL A 69 0.54 -7.66 -6.42
C VAL A 69 1.18 -8.99 -6.03
N LEU A 70 1.26 -9.21 -4.72
CA LEU A 70 1.69 -10.48 -4.16
C LEU A 70 0.55 -11.05 -3.34
N ARG A 71 0.34 -12.34 -3.43
CA ARG A 71 -0.78 -13.00 -2.77
C ARG A 71 -0.38 -14.40 -2.35
N SER A 72 -0.90 -14.83 -1.20
CA SER A 72 -0.70 -16.20 -0.76
C SER A 72 -1.19 -17.19 -1.81
N ALA A 73 -0.44 -18.27 -1.99
CA ALA A 73 -0.84 -19.35 -2.89
C ALA A 73 -2.03 -20.14 -2.33
N GLY A 74 -2.45 -19.86 -1.12
CA GLY A 74 -3.62 -20.51 -0.54
C GLY A 74 -3.49 -20.89 0.93
N ALA A 75 -2.32 -20.71 1.53
CA ALA A 75 -2.16 -21.05 2.93
C ALA A 75 -2.73 -19.99 3.87
N THR A 76 -2.68 -18.74 3.47
CA THR A 76 -3.17 -17.62 4.28
C THR A 76 -4.01 -16.69 3.42
N CYS A 77 -4.51 -15.62 4.02
CA CYS A 77 -5.16 -14.53 3.28
C CYS A 77 -4.21 -13.34 3.11
N GLU A 78 -2.91 -13.54 3.32
CA GLU A 78 -1.94 -12.45 3.21
C GLU A 78 -1.80 -12.01 1.76
N GLU A 79 -1.68 -10.71 1.59
CA GLU A 79 -1.68 -10.11 0.26
C GLU A 79 -1.14 -8.69 0.34
N ALA A 80 -0.44 -8.26 -0.69
CA ALA A 80 0.01 -6.88 -0.80
C ALA A 80 -0.16 -6.42 -2.23
N ALA A 81 -0.73 -5.24 -2.41
CA ALA A 81 -0.96 -4.69 -3.73
C ALA A 81 -0.67 -3.20 -3.75
N VAL A 82 0.03 -2.76 -4.78
CA VAL A 82 0.12 -1.35 -5.12
C VAL A 82 -0.36 -1.21 -6.55
N LEU A 83 -1.34 -0.35 -6.75
CA LEU A 83 -1.86 -0.04 -8.08
C LEU A 83 -1.55 1.43 -8.38
N VAL A 84 -0.97 1.68 -9.54
CA VAL A 84 -0.76 3.04 -10.03
C VAL A 84 -1.77 3.24 -11.15
N LEU A 85 -2.70 4.14 -10.94
CA LEU A 85 -3.83 4.33 -11.84
C LEU A 85 -3.60 5.53 -12.77
N SER A 86 -4.48 5.67 -13.74
CA SER A 86 -4.39 6.75 -14.73
C SER A 86 -4.72 8.13 -14.14
N GLY A 87 -5.37 8.17 -13.00
CA GLY A 87 -5.70 9.45 -12.36
C GLY A 87 -6.24 9.23 -10.96
N ASN A 88 -6.45 10.33 -10.25
CA ASN A 88 -6.91 10.28 -8.86
C ASN A 88 -8.32 9.70 -8.74
N GLU A 89 -9.17 10.00 -9.70
CA GLU A 89 -10.52 9.47 -9.67
C GLU A 89 -10.51 7.96 -9.86
N GLN A 90 -9.64 7.47 -10.76
CA GLN A 90 -9.48 6.04 -10.97
C GLN A 90 -8.95 5.35 -9.73
N ALA A 91 -8.07 6.01 -8.99
CA ALA A 91 -7.57 5.45 -7.74
C ALA A 91 -8.68 5.28 -6.71
N LYS A 92 -9.60 6.23 -6.64
CA LYS A 92 -10.75 6.12 -5.72
C LYS A 92 -11.62 4.94 -6.11
N ARG A 93 -11.86 4.76 -7.40
CA ARG A 93 -12.67 3.63 -7.88
C ARG A 93 -11.98 2.30 -7.60
N ALA A 94 -10.68 2.24 -7.82
CA ALA A 94 -9.93 1.02 -7.52
C ALA A 94 -9.99 0.70 -6.03
N ALA A 95 -9.89 1.72 -5.18
CA ALA A 95 -9.97 1.53 -3.74
C ALA A 95 -11.34 1.00 -3.32
N GLU A 96 -12.42 1.44 -3.97
CA GLU A 96 -13.74 0.89 -3.70
C GLU A 96 -13.78 -0.60 -4.02
N GLY A 97 -13.19 -0.99 -5.13
CA GLY A 97 -13.11 -2.40 -5.50
C GLY A 97 -12.31 -3.20 -4.50
N LEU A 98 -11.18 -2.67 -4.06
CA LEU A 98 -10.36 -3.35 -3.07
C LEU A 98 -11.06 -3.45 -1.71
N TYR A 99 -11.81 -2.42 -1.34
CA TYR A 99 -12.57 -2.46 -0.10
C TYR A 99 -13.60 -3.58 -0.14
N THR A 100 -14.34 -3.69 -1.24
CA THR A 100 -15.32 -4.76 -1.40
C THR A 100 -14.64 -6.12 -1.42
N TYR A 101 -13.49 -6.20 -2.09
CA TYR A 101 -12.70 -7.43 -2.13
C TYR A 101 -12.33 -7.89 -0.71
N LEU A 102 -11.84 -6.96 0.13
CA LEU A 102 -11.49 -7.30 1.50
C LEU A 102 -12.70 -7.81 2.30
N ASN A 103 -13.84 -7.17 2.15
CA ASN A 103 -15.04 -7.61 2.83
C ASN A 103 -15.49 -8.98 2.34
N ASP A 104 -15.36 -9.25 1.05
CA ASP A 104 -15.69 -10.56 0.51
C ASP A 104 -14.73 -11.63 1.03
N GLN A 105 -13.46 -11.29 1.20
CA GLN A 105 -12.48 -12.20 1.77
C GLN A 105 -12.84 -12.53 3.23
N ILE A 106 -13.28 -11.56 3.99
CA ILE A 106 -13.73 -11.81 5.36
C ILE A 106 -14.88 -12.80 5.36
N LYS A 107 -15.91 -12.55 4.55
CA LYS A 107 -17.06 -13.43 4.49
C LYS A 107 -16.70 -14.84 4.05
N ALA A 108 -15.83 -14.94 3.07
CA ALA A 108 -15.43 -16.23 2.53
C ALA A 108 -14.62 -17.06 3.53
N ASN A 109 -13.95 -16.40 4.46
CA ASN A 109 -13.03 -17.09 5.36
C ASN A 109 -13.52 -17.23 6.80
N GLU A 110 -14.67 -16.67 7.13
CA GLU A 110 -15.20 -16.76 8.49
C GLU A 110 -15.27 -18.18 9.02
N ASN A 111 -15.66 -19.11 8.16
CA ASN A 111 -15.75 -20.51 8.56
C ASN A 111 -14.59 -21.36 7.99
N TYR A 112 -14.04 -20.91 6.87
CA TYR A 112 -13.03 -21.69 6.17
C TYR A 112 -11.65 -21.53 6.79
N ARG A 113 -11.27 -20.30 7.10
CA ARG A 113 -9.97 -19.97 7.73
C ARG A 113 -10.16 -18.91 8.78
N PRO A 114 -10.81 -19.24 9.90
CA PRO A 114 -11.10 -18.22 10.91
C PRO A 114 -9.85 -17.56 11.49
N ALA A 115 -8.70 -18.25 11.47
CA ALA A 115 -7.46 -17.67 11.96
C ALA A 115 -6.97 -16.49 11.12
N GLU A 116 -7.45 -16.38 9.87
CA GLU A 116 -7.05 -15.28 9.00
C GLU A 116 -7.92 -14.03 9.16
N ILE A 117 -9.05 -14.16 9.83
CA ILE A 117 -9.98 -13.04 10.01
C ILE A 117 -9.32 -11.84 10.69
N PRO A 118 -8.53 -12.01 11.77
CA PRO A 118 -7.88 -10.84 12.38
C PRO A 118 -6.98 -10.10 11.40
N LYS A 119 -6.24 -10.81 10.53
CA LYS A 119 -5.39 -10.16 9.55
C LYS A 119 -6.20 -9.35 8.56
N LEU A 120 -7.32 -9.93 8.10
CA LEU A 120 -8.20 -9.24 7.14
C LEU A 120 -8.84 -8.01 7.77
N LYS A 121 -9.22 -8.09 9.05
CA LYS A 121 -9.83 -6.95 9.73
C LYS A 121 -8.84 -5.84 10.00
N GLU A 122 -7.55 -6.16 10.05
CA GLU A 122 -6.51 -5.17 10.22
C GLU A 122 -5.86 -4.79 8.90
N ALA A 123 -6.48 -5.15 7.80
CA ALA A 123 -5.97 -4.78 6.47
C ALA A 123 -5.85 -3.26 6.36
N TYR A 124 -4.82 -2.84 5.66
CA TYR A 124 -4.57 -1.43 5.44
C TYR A 124 -4.86 -1.11 3.98
N LEU A 125 -5.73 -0.16 3.75
CA LEU A 125 -6.10 0.30 2.42
C LEU A 125 -5.95 1.82 2.40
N SER A 126 -5.13 2.33 1.51
CA SER A 126 -4.81 3.75 1.50
C SER A 126 -4.66 4.26 0.07
N ILE A 127 -5.08 5.50 -0.15
CA ILE A 127 -4.96 6.18 -1.43
C ILE A 127 -4.02 7.35 -1.25
N LYS A 128 -3.07 7.50 -2.17
CA LYS A 128 -2.23 8.70 -2.27
C LYS A 128 -2.20 9.11 -3.73
N ASP A 129 -2.83 10.23 -4.06
CA ASP A 129 -2.98 10.72 -5.42
C ASP A 129 -3.57 9.63 -6.34
N ASN A 130 -2.84 9.25 -7.38
CA ASN A 130 -3.32 8.24 -8.33
C ASN A 130 -2.84 6.82 -7.97
N THR A 131 -2.49 6.59 -6.70
CA THR A 131 -2.01 5.28 -6.28
C THR A 131 -2.82 4.73 -5.11
N VAL A 132 -2.89 3.41 -5.05
CA VAL A 132 -3.60 2.71 -3.99
C VAL A 132 -2.70 1.61 -3.46
N LEU A 133 -2.64 1.50 -2.15
CA LEU A 133 -1.97 0.42 -1.46
C LEU A 133 -3.00 -0.38 -0.68
N MET A 134 -2.92 -1.69 -0.78
CA MET A 134 -3.72 -2.59 0.04
C MET A 134 -2.79 -3.66 0.59
N VAL A 135 -2.88 -3.94 1.89
CA VAL A 135 -2.07 -5.00 2.47
C VAL A 135 -2.84 -5.75 3.55
N VAL A 136 -2.76 -7.07 3.50
CA VAL A 136 -3.22 -7.98 4.54
C VAL A 136 -1.97 -8.68 5.03
N ALA A 137 -1.49 -8.30 6.19
CA ALA A 137 -0.19 -8.73 6.69
C ALA A 137 -0.32 -9.58 7.95
N ASN A 138 0.70 -10.40 8.18
CA ASN A 138 0.85 -11.08 9.44
C ASN A 138 1.30 -10.11 10.53
N ASP A 139 2.10 -9.11 10.13
CA ASP A 139 2.54 -8.02 11.01
C ASP A 139 2.18 -6.70 10.35
N PRO A 140 0.97 -6.17 10.63
CA PRO A 140 0.53 -4.92 10.00
C PRO A 140 1.40 -3.72 10.34
N GLU A 141 1.99 -3.69 11.53
CA GLU A 141 2.84 -2.59 11.92
C GLU A 141 4.12 -2.56 11.09
N ALA A 142 4.73 -3.72 10.87
CA ALA A 142 5.91 -3.81 10.03
C ALA A 142 5.58 -3.39 8.60
N ALA A 143 4.42 -3.78 8.10
CA ALA A 143 4.00 -3.40 6.75
C ALA A 143 3.86 -1.89 6.63
N LYS A 144 3.18 -1.26 7.58
CA LYS A 144 2.97 0.19 7.54
C LYS A 144 4.29 0.94 7.67
N ALA A 145 5.15 0.52 8.57
CA ALA A 145 6.43 1.17 8.76
C ALA A 145 7.28 1.11 7.50
N ALA A 146 7.20 0.00 6.77
CA ALA A 146 7.99 -0.18 5.56
C ALA A 146 7.62 0.81 4.46
N VAL A 147 6.36 1.22 4.39
CA VAL A 147 5.91 2.10 3.31
C VAL A 147 5.76 3.55 3.74
N GLU A 148 5.65 3.81 5.04
CA GLU A 148 5.49 5.16 5.54
C GLU A 148 6.72 5.68 6.26
N GLY A 149 7.75 4.83 6.35
CA GLY A 149 8.98 5.20 7.01
C GLY A 149 8.87 5.13 8.50
N GLU A 150 9.93 5.53 9.16
CA GLU A 150 9.98 5.51 10.59
C GLU A 150 8.88 6.38 11.15
N PRO A 151 8.15 5.88 12.14
CA PRO A 151 7.16 6.72 12.78
C PRO A 151 7.86 7.92 13.36
N SER A 152 7.30 9.04 13.10
CA SER A 152 7.87 10.24 13.65
C SER A 152 7.62 10.27 15.13
N PHE A 153 8.65 10.56 15.88
CA PHE A 153 8.43 10.73 17.29
C PHE A 153 7.63 11.93 17.58
N THR A 154 7.47 12.72 16.62
CA THR A 154 6.63 13.81 16.77
C THR A 154 5.23 13.42 16.74
N SER A 155 4.94 12.24 16.54
CA SER A 155 3.60 11.82 16.62
C SER A 155 3.13 12.18 17.97
N PRO A 156 2.36 13.16 18.07
CA PRO A 156 2.03 13.72 19.31
C PRO A 156 1.23 12.81 20.11
N GLU A 157 0.39 12.15 19.45
CA GLU A 157 -0.42 11.29 20.17
C GLU A 157 0.40 10.29 20.74
N GLY A 158 1.27 9.80 19.96
CA GLY A 158 2.15 8.84 20.45
C GLY A 158 2.91 9.38 21.57
N THR A 159 3.32 10.59 21.43
CA THR A 159 4.05 11.15 22.47
C THR A 159 3.24 11.40 23.61
N ASP A 160 2.10 11.80 23.37
CA ASP A 160 1.25 12.00 24.44
C ASP A 160 1.18 10.87 25.22
N THR A 161 1.19 9.81 24.56
CA THR A 161 1.17 8.66 25.25
C THR A 161 2.31 8.58 26.11
N ALA A 162 3.33 9.17 25.75
CA ALA A 162 4.44 9.18 26.62
C ALA A 162 4.08 9.82 27.91
N SER A 163 3.09 10.50 27.96
CA SER A 163 2.69 11.06 29.22
C SER A 163 1.99 10.07 30.08
#